data_38a002b4e95b3625607bd1dd380fe5b7
#
_entry.id   38a002b4e95b3625607bd1dd380fe5b7
#
_cell.length_a   1.000
_cell.length_b   1.000
_cell.length_c   1.000
_cell.angle_alpha   90.00
_cell.angle_beta   90.00
_cell.angle_gamma   90.00
#
_symmetry.space_group_name_H-M   'P 1'
#
loop_
_entity.id
_entity.type
_entity.pdbx_description
1 polymer ?
#
loop_
_entity_poly.entity_id
_entity_poly.type
_entity_poly.pdbx_seq_one_letter_code
_entity_poly.pdbx_strand_id
1 'polypeptide(L)'
;MAKYETTIIGQYEEVVNQLQYDISNSALSMNLVDESNYTIEDTKIAVRVYDKYFMRNGNRASLSLTVVGTNDKIFVSAIGAGGGSGIIFNFSLGAEDDMVEVVQKSIEQMG
;
A
#
# COMPACT_ATOMS: atom_id res chain seq x y z
N MET A 1 -5.58 -12.49 -2.95
CA MET A 1 -4.50 -11.54 -2.80
C MET A 1 -4.59 -10.47 -3.86
N ALA A 2 -4.37 -9.26 -3.49
CA ALA A 2 -4.51 -8.13 -4.40
C ALA A 2 -3.18 -7.47 -4.65
N LYS A 3 -3.04 -6.86 -5.81
CA LYS A 3 -1.81 -6.17 -6.15
C LYS A 3 -2.08 -5.01 -7.10
N TYR A 4 -1.39 -3.91 -6.89
CA TYR A 4 -1.43 -2.78 -7.80
C TYR A 4 0.00 -2.28 -7.97
N GLU A 5 0.46 -2.17 -9.21
CA GLU A 5 1.80 -1.68 -9.48
C GLU A 5 1.76 -0.68 -10.62
N THR A 6 2.55 0.36 -10.53
CA THR A 6 2.60 1.36 -11.58
C THR A 6 3.91 2.12 -11.49
N THR A 7 4.26 2.81 -12.56
CA THR A 7 5.40 3.73 -12.58
C THR A 7 4.87 5.10 -12.95
N ILE A 8 5.24 6.10 -12.18
CA ILE A 8 4.82 7.47 -12.44
C ILE A 8 6.03 8.37 -12.50
N ILE A 9 5.84 9.58 -12.97
CA ILE A 9 6.89 10.60 -13.02
C ILE A 9 6.59 11.58 -11.91
N GLY A 10 7.56 11.90 -11.09
CA GLY A 10 7.36 12.85 -10.00
C GLY A 10 8.56 12.95 -9.10
N GLN A 11 8.32 13.45 -7.90
CA GLN A 11 9.36 13.62 -6.92
C GLN A 11 9.16 12.57 -5.84
N TYR A 12 10.19 11.82 -5.55
CA TYR A 12 10.11 10.68 -4.64
C TYR A 12 9.52 11.06 -3.28
N GLU A 13 10.06 12.11 -2.64
CA GLU A 13 9.59 12.47 -1.31
C GLU A 13 8.13 12.90 -1.32
N GLU A 14 7.72 13.59 -2.36
CA GLU A 14 6.33 14.05 -2.45
C GLU A 14 5.38 12.86 -2.60
N VAL A 15 5.78 11.88 -3.41
CA VAL A 15 4.93 10.71 -3.63
C VAL A 15 4.82 9.88 -2.35
N VAL A 16 5.95 9.64 -1.67
CA VAL A 16 5.94 8.87 -0.44
C VAL A 16 5.09 9.58 0.61
N ASN A 17 5.26 10.88 0.76
CA ASN A 17 4.52 11.63 1.78
C ASN A 17 3.03 11.65 1.47
N GLN A 18 2.66 11.80 0.19
CA GLN A 18 1.26 11.84 -0.18
C GLN A 18 0.61 10.46 0.03
N LEU A 19 1.32 9.39 -0.31
CA LEU A 19 0.80 8.06 -0.09
C LEU A 19 0.58 7.81 1.41
N GLN A 20 1.54 8.19 2.23
CA GLN A 20 1.40 7.99 3.65
C GLN A 20 0.23 8.80 4.21
N TYR A 21 0.07 10.02 3.73
CA TYR A 21 -1.01 10.89 4.19
C TYR A 21 -2.36 10.29 3.78
N ASP A 22 -2.49 9.87 2.53
CA ASP A 22 -3.75 9.35 2.02
C ASP A 22 -4.12 8.03 2.71
N ILE A 23 -3.14 7.18 2.97
CA ILE A 23 -3.40 5.93 3.67
C ILE A 23 -3.82 6.21 5.10
N SER A 24 -3.14 7.14 5.78
CA SER A 24 -3.45 7.46 7.17
C SER A 24 -4.82 8.09 7.31
N ASN A 25 -5.28 8.79 6.29
CA ASN A 25 -6.55 9.46 6.34
C ASN A 25 -7.66 8.72 5.58
N SER A 26 -7.39 7.49 5.19
CA SER A 26 -8.40 6.73 4.48
C SER A 26 -9.48 6.25 5.45
N ALA A 27 -10.62 5.91 4.90
CA ALA A 27 -11.71 5.41 5.73
C ALA A 27 -11.38 4.07 6.35
N LEU A 28 -10.36 3.38 5.84
CA LEU A 28 -10.05 2.08 6.39
C LEU A 28 -9.28 2.11 7.69
N SER A 29 -8.61 3.20 8.01
CA SER A 29 -7.90 3.30 9.29
C SER A 29 -6.86 2.20 9.47
N MET A 30 -5.98 2.08 8.50
CA MET A 30 -4.94 1.09 8.60
C MET A 30 -3.87 1.48 9.60
N ASN A 31 -3.25 0.51 10.24
CA ASN A 31 -2.19 0.75 11.20
C ASN A 31 -0.84 0.49 10.54
N LEU A 32 0.09 1.41 10.73
CA LEU A 32 1.45 1.21 10.22
C LEU A 32 2.16 0.24 11.17
N VAL A 33 2.55 -0.91 10.65
CA VAL A 33 3.22 -1.92 11.45
C VAL A 33 4.70 -1.67 11.50
N ASP A 34 5.30 -1.36 10.36
CA ASP A 34 6.73 -1.13 10.31
C ASP A 34 7.09 -0.41 9.01
N GLU A 35 8.25 0.16 8.96
CA GLU A 35 8.70 0.87 7.78
C GLU A 35 10.21 0.78 7.64
N SER A 36 10.68 0.89 6.44
CA SER A 36 12.11 0.89 6.15
C SER A 36 12.39 1.84 5.01
N ASN A 37 13.48 2.57 5.10
CA ASN A 37 13.89 3.48 4.05
C ASN A 37 15.35 3.16 3.72
N TYR A 38 15.66 3.13 2.45
CA TYR A 38 17.01 2.78 2.04
C TYR A 38 17.38 3.54 0.77
N THR A 39 18.63 3.87 0.62
CA THR A 39 19.13 4.57 -0.57
C THR A 39 20.32 3.82 -1.09
N ILE A 40 20.31 3.48 -2.38
CA ILE A 40 21.43 2.86 -3.03
C ILE A 40 21.77 3.76 -4.20
N GLU A 41 22.90 4.42 -4.12
CA GLU A 41 23.33 5.36 -5.15
C GLU A 41 22.24 6.40 -5.39
N ASP A 42 21.68 6.47 -6.57
CA ASP A 42 20.67 7.45 -6.88
C ASP A 42 19.25 6.91 -6.68
N THR A 43 19.12 5.73 -6.13
CA THR A 43 17.82 5.10 -5.99
C THR A 43 17.38 5.11 -4.53
N LYS A 44 16.18 5.62 -4.28
CA LYS A 44 15.62 5.65 -2.94
C LYS A 44 14.49 4.65 -2.85
N ILE A 45 14.42 3.94 -1.74
CA ILE A 45 13.44 2.88 -1.54
C ILE A 45 12.74 3.10 -0.23
N ALA A 46 11.42 3.05 -0.25
CA ALA A 46 10.61 3.11 0.97
C ALA A 46 9.73 1.87 1.01
N VAL A 47 9.71 1.21 2.16
CA VAL A 47 8.85 0.05 2.37
C VAL A 47 7.99 0.35 3.58
N ARG A 48 6.70 0.12 3.45
CA ARG A 48 5.76 0.36 4.54
C ARG A 48 4.83 -0.84 4.63
N VAL A 49 4.62 -1.33 5.83
CA VAL A 49 3.71 -2.44 6.04
C VAL A 49 2.61 -1.97 6.97
N TYR A 50 1.39 -2.12 6.51
CA TYR A 50 0.21 -1.73 7.28
C TYR A 50 -0.65 -2.96 7.54
N ASP A 51 -1.44 -2.92 8.60
CA ASP A 51 -2.42 -3.97 8.81
C ASP A 51 -3.73 -3.37 9.27
N LYS A 52 -4.76 -4.16 9.21
CA LYS A 52 -6.07 -3.75 9.71
C LYS A 52 -6.85 -5.00 10.09
N TYR A 53 -7.52 -4.92 11.22
CA TYR A 53 -8.41 -5.97 11.66
C TYR A 53 -9.82 -5.56 11.24
N PHE A 54 -10.48 -6.43 10.47
CA PHE A 54 -11.82 -6.12 10.02
C PHE A 54 -12.80 -6.84 10.93
N MET A 55 -13.41 -6.08 11.82
CA MET A 55 -14.28 -6.69 12.81
C MET A 55 -15.47 -7.39 12.21
N ARG A 56 -15.92 -6.89 11.06
CA ARG A 56 -17.10 -7.46 10.48
C ARG A 56 -16.99 -8.95 10.22
N ASN A 57 -15.87 -9.43 9.81
CA ASN A 57 -15.72 -10.83 9.53
C ASN A 57 -14.58 -11.48 10.31
N GLY A 58 -14.03 -10.76 11.27
CA GLY A 58 -12.97 -11.33 12.09
C GLY A 58 -11.66 -11.56 11.39
N ASN A 59 -11.46 -10.96 10.21
CA ASN A 59 -10.24 -11.18 9.47
C ASN A 59 -9.26 -10.06 9.63
N ARG A 60 -8.00 -10.38 9.50
CA ARG A 60 -6.95 -9.38 9.50
C ARG A 60 -6.34 -9.37 8.11
N ALA A 61 -6.06 -8.23 7.58
CA ALA A 61 -5.41 -8.08 6.27
C ALA A 61 -4.21 -7.18 6.41
N SER A 62 -3.26 -7.32 5.52
CA SER A 62 -2.07 -6.48 5.52
C SER A 62 -1.82 -5.90 4.14
N LEU A 63 -1.14 -4.78 4.12
CA LEU A 63 -0.76 -4.10 2.90
C LEU A 63 0.73 -3.85 2.94
N SER A 64 1.43 -4.30 1.92
CA SER A 64 2.86 -4.03 1.77
C SER A 64 3.01 -3.01 0.67
N LEU A 65 3.55 -1.86 1.00
CA LEU A 65 3.73 -0.77 0.05
C LEU A 65 5.22 -0.56 -0.17
N THR A 66 5.65 -0.59 -1.42
CA THR A 66 7.05 -0.34 -1.78
C THR A 66 7.09 0.78 -2.81
N VAL A 67 7.92 1.77 -2.56
CA VAL A 67 8.10 2.89 -3.48
C VAL A 67 9.58 2.99 -3.81
N VAL A 68 9.91 2.95 -5.09
CA VAL A 68 11.29 3.01 -5.54
C VAL A 68 11.42 4.20 -6.49
N GLY A 69 12.30 5.13 -6.16
CA GLY A 69 12.48 6.32 -7.00
C GLY A 69 13.90 6.44 -7.53
N THR A 70 14.02 6.63 -8.83
CA THR A 70 15.30 6.87 -9.48
C THR A 70 15.09 8.03 -10.43
N ASN A 71 15.82 9.13 -10.21
CA ASN A 71 15.65 10.36 -10.96
C ASN A 71 14.18 10.81 -10.79
N ASP A 72 13.44 10.95 -11.86
CA ASP A 72 12.04 11.37 -11.76
C ASP A 72 11.09 10.20 -11.97
N LYS A 73 11.60 8.96 -12.03
CA LYS A 73 10.72 7.81 -12.22
C LYS A 73 10.49 7.15 -10.89
N ILE A 74 9.25 6.87 -10.60
CA ILE A 74 8.88 6.30 -9.31
C ILE A 74 8.00 5.07 -9.54
N PHE A 75 8.48 3.93 -9.07
CA PHE A 75 7.74 2.69 -9.15
C PHE A 75 7.02 2.47 -7.83
N VAL A 76 5.76 2.17 -7.89
CA VAL A 76 4.94 1.94 -6.70
C VAL A 76 4.35 0.53 -6.78
N SER A 77 4.50 -0.24 -5.73
CA SER A 77 3.93 -1.57 -5.64
C SER A 77 3.16 -1.70 -4.33
N ALA A 78 1.91 -2.09 -4.43
CA ALA A 78 1.08 -2.32 -3.26
C ALA A 78 0.56 -3.76 -3.35
N ILE A 79 0.85 -4.56 -2.35
CA ILE A 79 0.44 -5.95 -2.34
C ILE A 79 -0.36 -6.19 -1.07
N GLY A 80 -1.58 -6.67 -1.23
CA GLY A 80 -2.46 -6.94 -0.12
C GLY A 80 -2.55 -8.44 0.15
N ALA A 81 -2.49 -8.80 1.41
CA ALA A 81 -2.62 -10.19 1.82
C ALA A 81 -3.67 -10.27 2.89
N GLY A 82 -4.62 -11.13 2.71
CA GLY A 82 -5.69 -11.27 3.66
C GLY A 82 -5.61 -12.57 4.34
N GLY A 83 -6.10 -12.58 5.54
CA GLY A 83 -5.99 -13.74 6.10
C GLY A 83 -7.10 -14.58 6.14
N GLY A 84 -7.77 -14.73 6.47
CA GLY A 84 -8.80 -15.49 6.49
C GLY A 84 -8.58 -16.82 6.33
N SER A 85 -9.28 -17.49 6.79
CA SER A 85 -9.06 -18.83 6.72
C SER A 85 -9.46 -19.32 5.49
N GLY A 86 -9.56 -18.79 4.96
CA GLY A 86 -9.95 -19.10 4.03
C GLY A 86 -10.19 -19.68 2.91
N ILE A 87 -10.07 -20.47 2.89
CA ILE A 87 -10.17 -21.15 1.80
C ILE A 87 -11.31 -21.02 1.14
N ILE A 88 -12.24 -21.10 1.72
CA ILE A 88 -13.32 -21.13 1.11
C ILE A 88 -13.68 -19.97 0.65
N PHE A 89 -13.17 -19.23 0.88
CA PHE A 89 -13.71 -18.28 0.66
C PHE A 89 -13.40 -17.22 0.26
N ASN A 90 -13.46 -17.06 -0.29
CA ASN A 90 -13.51 -16.12 -1.11
C ASN A 90 -14.22 -15.07 -0.58
N PHE A 91 -14.88 -15.14 0.36
CA PHE A 91 -15.64 -14.15 0.68
C PHE A 91 -14.92 -13.19 1.41
N SER A 92 -13.86 -13.47 1.85
CA SER A 92 -13.28 -12.51 2.62
C SER A 92 -12.64 -11.58 1.74
N LEU A 93 -12.93 -11.64 0.68
CA LEU A 93 -12.42 -10.94 -0.19
C LEU A 93 -12.71 -9.65 -0.03
N GLY A 94 -12.24 -8.79 -0.34
CA GLY A 94 -12.51 -7.47 -0.21
C GLY A 94 -11.56 -6.76 0.72
N ALA A 95 -11.21 -7.38 1.80
CA ALA A 95 -10.35 -6.72 2.77
C ALA A 95 -9.03 -6.28 2.16
N GLU A 96 -8.28 -7.19 1.61
CA GLU A 96 -7.00 -6.82 1.03
C GLU A 96 -7.18 -6.02 -0.23
N ASP A 97 -8.26 -6.27 -0.98
CA ASP A 97 -8.50 -5.49 -2.18
C ASP A 97 -8.82 -4.03 -1.80
N ASP A 98 -9.56 -3.82 -0.73
CA ASP A 98 -9.89 -2.48 -0.30
C ASP A 98 -8.64 -1.72 0.12
N MET A 99 -7.69 -2.38 0.78
CA MET A 99 -6.46 -1.73 1.20
C MET A 99 -5.62 -1.33 -0.02
N VAL A 100 -5.54 -2.20 -1.01
CA VAL A 100 -4.77 -1.89 -2.21
C VAL A 100 -5.44 -0.75 -2.98
N GLU A 101 -6.78 -0.72 -2.97
CA GLU A 101 -7.49 0.33 -3.69
C GLU A 101 -7.20 1.72 -3.12
N VAL A 102 -6.93 1.84 -1.83
CA VAL A 102 -6.56 3.11 -1.23
C VAL A 102 -5.30 3.65 -1.91
N VAL A 103 -4.32 2.77 -2.15
CA VAL A 103 -3.08 3.17 -2.81
C VAL A 103 -3.36 3.56 -4.26
N GLN A 104 -4.16 2.77 -4.96
CA GLN A 104 -4.46 3.04 -6.35
C GLN A 104 -5.15 4.40 -6.49
N LYS A 105 -6.11 4.71 -5.63
CA LYS A 105 -6.80 5.98 -5.71
C LYS A 105 -5.88 7.14 -5.38
N SER A 106 -4.98 6.95 -4.43
CA SER A 106 -4.02 7.99 -4.08
C SER A 106 -3.13 8.32 -5.29
N ILE A 107 -2.64 7.29 -5.96
CA ILE A 107 -1.78 7.50 -7.12
C ILE A 107 -2.57 8.16 -8.26
N GLU A 108 -3.80 7.72 -8.49
CA GLU A 108 -4.60 8.29 -9.57
C GLU A 108 -4.89 9.77 -9.34
N GLN A 109 -5.02 10.17 -8.09
CA GLN A 109 -5.27 11.57 -7.79
C GLN A 109 -4.03 12.43 -7.94
N MET A 110 -2.85 11.85 -7.83
CA MET A 110 -1.63 12.59 -7.99
C MET A 110 -1.32 12.89 -9.45
N GLY A 111 -1.72 12.01 -10.30
CA GLY A 111 -1.45 12.15 -11.70
C GLY A 111 -2.48 12.97 -12.40
#